data_cf7bc8530b5513b05357489b0f4fa04a
#
_entry.id   cf7bc8530b5513b05357489b0f4fa04a
#
_cell.length_a   1.000
_cell.length_b   1.000
_cell.length_c   1.000
_cell.angle_alpha   90.00
_cell.angle_beta   90.00
_cell.angle_gamma   90.00
#
_symmetry.space_group_name_H-M   'P 1'
#
loop_
_entity.id
_entity.type
_entity.pdbx_description
1 polymer ?
#
loop_
_entity_poly.entity_id
_entity_poly.type
_entity_poly.pdbx_seq_one_letter_code
_entity_poly.pdbx_strand_id
1 'polypeptide(L)'
;MINLKKFRTAKGVSQATAAKELGISRQTYNNYELGKRQADYETLLKLAEYFETTVEELITDRQKNAPDPITALTDRYDNIFPVKLKRFPMLGEIACGEPIFASEDRENFVMADMDIRADFCLRAKGDSMVGARINDGDIVFIRQMPIVDNGEIAAVIINDEATLKRVYYYPEKAKLILSPENPKYEPFVYIGEELDHVRILGQAVYFMSAL
;
A
#
# COMPACT_ATOMS: atom_id res chain seq x y z
N MET A 1 -15.19 27.22 -11.45
CA MET A 1 -15.39 27.84 -12.78
C MET A 1 -14.86 26.86 -13.79
N ILE A 2 -15.59 26.57 -14.88
CA ILE A 2 -15.14 25.53 -15.84
C ILE A 2 -14.02 26.09 -16.72
N ASN A 3 -12.92 25.35 -16.93
CA ASN A 3 -11.76 25.81 -17.69
C ASN A 3 -11.89 25.68 -19.22
N LEU A 4 -13.13 25.82 -19.76
CA LEU A 4 -13.40 25.59 -21.18
C LEU A 4 -12.57 26.46 -22.13
N LYS A 5 -12.30 27.72 -21.77
CA LYS A 5 -11.48 28.62 -22.59
C LYS A 5 -10.09 28.06 -22.83
N LYS A 6 -9.48 27.48 -21.79
CA LYS A 6 -8.14 26.89 -21.87
C LYS A 6 -8.09 25.71 -22.84
N PHE A 7 -9.04 24.75 -22.69
CA PHE A 7 -9.12 23.58 -23.55
C PHE A 7 -9.43 23.95 -25.00
N ARG A 8 -10.37 24.86 -25.20
CA ARG A 8 -10.73 25.36 -26.54
C ARG A 8 -9.54 26.03 -27.23
N THR A 9 -8.79 26.88 -26.50
CA THR A 9 -7.61 27.58 -27.05
C THR A 9 -6.49 26.58 -27.36
N ALA A 10 -6.28 25.58 -26.51
CA ALA A 10 -5.29 24.52 -26.75
C ALA A 10 -5.64 23.67 -27.99
N LYS A 11 -6.95 23.41 -28.23
CA LYS A 11 -7.43 22.71 -29.44
C LYS A 11 -7.47 23.60 -30.68
N GLY A 12 -7.20 24.92 -30.55
CA GLY A 12 -7.14 25.87 -31.67
C GLY A 12 -8.49 26.16 -32.31
N VAL A 13 -9.62 25.94 -31.63
CA VAL A 13 -10.96 26.10 -32.22
C VAL A 13 -11.68 27.35 -31.74
N SER A 14 -12.61 27.90 -32.59
CA SER A 14 -13.46 29.02 -32.20
C SER A 14 -14.62 28.55 -31.28
N GLN A 15 -15.21 29.49 -30.50
CA GLN A 15 -16.43 29.22 -29.73
C GLN A 15 -17.57 28.72 -30.62
N ALA A 16 -17.70 29.23 -31.84
CA ALA A 16 -18.74 28.82 -32.79
C ALA A 16 -18.51 27.39 -33.28
N THR A 17 -17.27 27.01 -33.53
CA THR A 17 -16.90 25.65 -33.94
C THR A 17 -17.15 24.66 -32.82
N ALA A 18 -16.70 24.95 -31.61
CA ALA A 18 -16.92 24.09 -30.45
C ALA A 18 -18.41 23.91 -30.12
N ALA A 19 -19.19 24.99 -30.17
CA ALA A 19 -20.63 24.94 -29.96
C ALA A 19 -21.35 24.08 -30.99
N LYS A 20 -20.97 24.18 -32.29
CA LYS A 20 -21.53 23.39 -33.38
C LYS A 20 -21.29 21.89 -33.18
N GLU A 21 -20.04 21.50 -32.85
CA GLU A 21 -19.68 20.09 -32.62
C GLU A 21 -20.40 19.50 -31.39
N LEU A 22 -20.62 20.31 -30.36
CA LEU A 22 -21.32 19.91 -29.14
C LEU A 22 -22.85 19.95 -29.28
N GLY A 23 -23.40 20.39 -30.43
CA GLY A 23 -24.83 20.48 -30.66
C GLY A 23 -25.54 21.56 -29.81
N ILE A 24 -24.82 22.61 -29.37
CA ILE A 24 -25.39 23.71 -28.56
C ILE A 24 -25.22 25.05 -29.24
N SER A 25 -25.99 26.09 -28.81
CA SER A 25 -25.81 27.42 -29.35
C SER A 25 -24.47 28.04 -28.91
N ARG A 26 -23.91 28.90 -29.78
CA ARG A 26 -22.70 29.70 -29.43
C ARG A 26 -22.91 30.51 -28.14
N GLN A 27 -24.09 31.02 -27.91
CA GLN A 27 -24.45 31.77 -26.72
C GLN A 27 -24.41 30.88 -25.47
N THR A 28 -24.92 29.65 -25.56
CA THR A 28 -24.87 28.66 -24.45
C THR A 28 -23.43 28.30 -24.13
N TYR A 29 -22.62 28.00 -25.15
CA TYR A 29 -21.18 27.71 -24.98
C TYR A 29 -20.46 28.88 -24.31
N ASN A 30 -20.68 30.11 -24.78
CA ASN A 30 -20.07 31.30 -24.18
C ASN A 30 -20.47 31.49 -22.71
N ASN A 31 -21.74 31.22 -22.37
CA ASN A 31 -22.20 31.27 -20.96
C ASN A 31 -21.51 30.25 -20.08
N TYR A 32 -21.24 29.05 -20.58
CA TYR A 32 -20.44 28.03 -19.87
C TYR A 32 -18.98 28.48 -19.70
N GLU A 33 -18.35 29.01 -20.75
CA GLU A 33 -16.97 29.48 -20.73
C GLU A 33 -16.78 30.67 -19.77
N LEU A 34 -17.78 31.54 -19.63
CA LEU A 34 -17.79 32.68 -18.71
C LEU A 34 -18.27 32.33 -17.30
N GLY A 35 -18.71 31.08 -17.06
CA GLY A 35 -19.24 30.67 -15.78
C GLY A 35 -20.61 31.28 -15.41
N LYS A 36 -21.29 31.90 -16.38
CA LYS A 36 -22.63 32.51 -16.21
C LYS A 36 -23.73 31.45 -16.13
N ARG A 37 -23.47 30.25 -16.60
CA ARG A 37 -24.35 29.08 -16.54
C ARG A 37 -23.51 27.85 -16.24
N GLN A 38 -24.03 26.96 -15.41
CA GLN A 38 -23.41 25.65 -15.17
C GLN A 38 -23.90 24.66 -16.24
N ALA A 39 -22.99 23.85 -16.76
CA ALA A 39 -23.35 22.72 -17.60
C ALA A 39 -23.87 21.58 -16.73
N ASP A 40 -24.90 20.89 -17.20
CA ASP A 40 -25.36 19.65 -16.58
C ASP A 40 -24.37 18.51 -16.80
N TYR A 41 -24.55 17.41 -16.10
CA TYR A 41 -23.62 16.29 -16.12
C TYR A 41 -23.45 15.67 -17.52
N GLU A 42 -24.54 15.57 -18.29
CA GLU A 42 -24.47 15.06 -19.67
C GLU A 42 -23.66 15.98 -20.58
N THR A 43 -23.85 17.29 -20.46
CA THR A 43 -23.06 18.29 -21.19
C THR A 43 -21.60 18.26 -20.77
N LEU A 44 -21.28 18.04 -19.47
CA LEU A 44 -19.91 17.91 -18.99
C LEU A 44 -19.21 16.69 -19.58
N LEU A 45 -19.90 15.56 -19.72
CA LEU A 45 -19.35 14.36 -20.37
C LEU A 45 -19.04 14.62 -21.84
N LYS A 46 -19.96 15.25 -22.61
CA LYS A 46 -19.73 15.64 -24.02
C LYS A 46 -18.57 16.59 -24.17
N LEU A 47 -18.42 17.54 -23.25
CA LEU A 47 -17.28 18.47 -23.22
C LEU A 47 -15.96 17.76 -22.95
N ALA A 48 -15.95 16.80 -22.00
CA ALA A 48 -14.77 16.02 -21.68
C ALA A 48 -14.32 15.17 -22.87
N GLU A 49 -15.25 14.49 -23.53
CA GLU A 49 -15.01 13.70 -24.72
C GLU A 49 -14.49 14.58 -25.89
N TYR A 50 -15.14 15.68 -26.16
CA TYR A 50 -14.75 16.61 -27.24
C TYR A 50 -13.36 17.20 -27.05
N PHE A 51 -12.98 17.53 -25.82
CA PHE A 51 -11.66 18.06 -25.47
C PHE A 51 -10.65 16.99 -25.10
N GLU A 52 -10.97 15.70 -25.19
CA GLU A 52 -10.10 14.58 -24.86
C GLU A 52 -9.48 14.72 -23.45
N THR A 53 -10.35 15.04 -22.48
CA THR A 53 -9.99 15.29 -21.09
C THR A 53 -10.98 14.64 -20.13
N THR A 54 -10.80 14.77 -18.84
CA THR A 54 -11.74 14.27 -17.85
C THR A 54 -12.68 15.39 -17.35
N VAL A 55 -13.87 15.01 -16.86
CA VAL A 55 -14.79 15.97 -16.23
C VAL A 55 -14.12 16.68 -15.05
N GLU A 56 -13.26 15.95 -14.30
CA GLU A 56 -12.52 16.53 -13.19
C GLU A 56 -11.56 17.65 -13.66
N GLU A 57 -10.81 17.44 -14.74
CA GLU A 57 -9.90 18.44 -15.30
C GLU A 57 -10.66 19.67 -15.88
N LEU A 58 -11.89 19.47 -16.37
CA LEU A 58 -12.74 20.58 -16.83
C LEU A 58 -13.21 21.47 -15.67
N ILE A 59 -13.55 20.87 -14.52
CA ILE A 59 -14.16 21.57 -13.37
C ILE A 59 -13.08 22.15 -12.46
N THR A 60 -11.96 21.45 -12.32
CA THR A 60 -10.89 21.81 -11.38
C THR A 60 -9.81 22.63 -12.09
N ASP A 61 -9.53 23.83 -11.58
CA ASP A 61 -8.40 24.65 -12.04
C ASP A 61 -7.10 24.14 -11.40
N ARG A 62 -6.84 22.84 -11.51
CA ARG A 62 -5.53 22.30 -11.18
C ARG A 62 -4.58 22.74 -12.29
N GLN A 63 -3.91 23.87 -12.06
CA GLN A 63 -2.70 24.16 -12.80
C GLN A 63 -1.78 22.94 -12.63
N LYS A 64 -1.55 22.19 -13.71
CA LYS A 64 -0.52 21.12 -13.76
C LYS A 64 0.87 21.60 -13.36
N ASN A 65 1.04 22.91 -13.04
CA ASN A 65 2.28 23.58 -12.71
C ASN A 65 2.31 24.19 -11.29
N ALA A 66 1.29 24.03 -10.46
CA ALA A 66 1.52 24.25 -9.05
C ALA A 66 2.27 22.99 -8.55
N PRO A 67 3.52 23.12 -8.06
CA PRO A 67 4.18 21.97 -7.44
C PRO A 67 3.23 21.42 -6.37
N ASP A 68 3.09 20.10 -6.35
CA ASP A 68 2.37 19.43 -5.25
C ASP A 68 2.86 20.07 -3.94
N PRO A 69 1.95 20.44 -3.01
CA PRO A 69 2.35 21.02 -1.72
C PRO A 69 3.49 20.26 -1.04
N ILE A 70 3.55 18.94 -1.21
CA ILE A 70 4.63 18.09 -0.71
C ILE A 70 5.93 18.37 -1.47
N THR A 71 5.89 18.47 -2.82
CA THR A 71 7.08 18.79 -3.62
C THR A 71 7.62 20.18 -3.27
N ALA A 72 6.76 21.17 -3.05
CA ALA A 72 7.18 22.49 -2.60
C ALA A 72 7.82 22.48 -1.20
N LEU A 73 7.42 21.55 -0.34
CA LEU A 73 8.03 21.38 1.00
C LEU A 73 9.37 20.65 0.90
N THR A 74 9.48 19.61 0.07
CA THR A 74 10.75 18.87 -0.13
C THR A 74 11.84 19.72 -0.77
N ASP A 75 11.46 20.66 -1.67
CA ASP A 75 12.40 21.60 -2.27
C ASP A 75 12.88 22.69 -1.29
N ARG A 76 12.11 22.95 -0.24
CA ARG A 76 12.38 24.01 0.74
C ARG A 76 13.11 23.51 1.99
N TYR A 77 12.95 22.23 2.35
CA TYR A 77 13.46 21.65 3.59
C TYR A 77 14.19 20.34 3.31
N ASP A 78 15.47 20.27 3.64
CA ASP A 78 16.34 19.12 3.41
C ASP A 78 15.96 17.88 4.26
N ASN A 79 15.11 18.04 5.27
CA ASN A 79 14.66 16.98 6.17
C ASN A 79 13.24 16.48 5.87
N ILE A 80 12.63 16.91 4.77
CA ILE A 80 11.31 16.44 4.31
C ILE A 80 11.50 15.62 3.03
N PHE A 81 11.09 14.37 3.07
CA PHE A 81 11.19 13.45 1.93
C PHE A 81 9.80 12.91 1.55
N PRO A 82 9.47 12.79 0.26
CA PRO A 82 8.25 12.14 -0.17
C PRO A 82 8.36 10.63 0.11
N VAL A 83 7.40 10.08 0.86
CA VAL A 83 7.30 8.64 1.09
C VAL A 83 6.55 8.01 -0.08
N LYS A 84 7.18 7.07 -0.77
CA LYS A 84 6.51 6.24 -1.78
C LYS A 84 5.95 5.00 -1.10
N LEU A 85 4.64 4.81 -1.21
CA LEU A 85 3.94 3.70 -0.56
C LEU A 85 3.74 2.51 -1.50
N LYS A 86 3.89 1.30 -0.94
CA LYS A 86 3.57 0.02 -1.57
C LYS A 86 2.52 -0.71 -0.72
N ARG A 87 1.70 -1.52 -1.36
CA ARG A 87 0.75 -2.41 -0.69
C ARG A 87 1.45 -3.70 -0.29
N PHE A 88 1.29 -4.10 0.96
CA PHE A 88 1.74 -5.37 1.48
C PHE A 88 0.52 -6.18 1.90
N PRO A 89 0.31 -7.39 1.34
CA PRO A 89 -0.78 -8.24 1.76
C PRO A 89 -0.63 -8.58 3.24
N MET A 90 -1.71 -8.43 4.00
CA MET A 90 -1.77 -8.88 5.39
C MET A 90 -2.31 -10.30 5.39
N LEU A 91 -1.50 -11.23 5.84
CA LEU A 91 -1.95 -12.59 6.07
C LEU A 91 -2.69 -12.61 7.41
N GLY A 92 -3.98 -12.95 7.36
CA GLY A 92 -4.80 -13.23 8.53
C GLY A 92 -4.45 -14.57 9.17
N GLU A 93 -5.45 -15.28 9.64
CA GLU A 93 -5.28 -16.66 10.09
C GLU A 93 -4.83 -17.52 8.89
N ILE A 94 -3.63 -18.10 8.99
CA ILE A 94 -3.08 -18.92 7.92
C ILE A 94 -3.78 -20.28 7.99
N ALA A 95 -4.71 -20.52 7.04
CA ALA A 95 -5.22 -21.85 6.80
C ALA A 95 -4.08 -22.69 6.18
N CYS A 96 -3.66 -23.73 6.92
CA CYS A 96 -2.64 -24.65 6.43
C CYS A 96 -3.08 -25.37 5.16
N GLY A 97 -2.29 -25.25 4.09
CA GLY A 97 -2.44 -26.04 2.87
C GLY A 97 -2.77 -25.26 1.61
N GLU A 98 -3.19 -24.00 1.69
CA GLU A 98 -3.40 -23.17 0.51
C GLU A 98 -2.21 -22.24 0.22
N PRO A 99 -1.92 -21.96 -1.08
CA PRO A 99 -0.88 -20.97 -1.41
C PRO A 99 -1.20 -19.63 -0.78
N ILE A 100 -0.21 -19.03 -0.14
CA ILE A 100 -0.29 -17.75 0.61
C ILE A 100 -0.90 -16.59 -0.21
N PHE A 101 -1.00 -16.74 -1.53
CA PHE A 101 -1.46 -15.71 -2.47
C PHE A 101 -2.82 -16.01 -3.13
N ALA A 102 -3.58 -17.01 -2.66
CA ALA A 102 -4.79 -17.46 -3.36
C ALA A 102 -6.06 -16.63 -3.08
N SER A 103 -6.08 -15.74 -2.08
CA SER A 103 -7.23 -14.85 -1.84
C SER A 103 -6.87 -13.41 -2.25
N GLU A 104 -7.37 -12.99 -3.41
CA GLU A 104 -7.46 -11.59 -3.82
C GLU A 104 -8.50 -10.80 -3.00
N ASP A 105 -8.70 -11.12 -1.74
CA ASP A 105 -9.55 -10.34 -0.86
C ASP A 105 -8.93 -8.96 -0.65
N ARG A 106 -9.49 -8.00 -1.37
CA ARG A 106 -9.05 -6.59 -1.47
C ARG A 106 -9.09 -5.82 -0.14
N GLU A 107 -9.45 -6.46 0.97
CA GLU A 107 -9.65 -5.80 2.26
C GLU A 107 -8.46 -5.92 3.22
N ASN A 108 -7.51 -6.83 2.98
CA ASN A 108 -6.41 -7.10 3.90
C ASN A 108 -5.05 -6.73 3.34
N PHE A 109 -4.74 -5.44 3.28
CA PHE A 109 -3.39 -4.95 2.97
C PHE A 109 -3.00 -3.77 3.87
N VAL A 110 -1.70 -3.57 4.02
CA VAL A 110 -1.11 -2.41 4.71
C VAL A 110 -0.33 -1.59 3.70
N MET A 111 -0.51 -0.27 3.76
CA MET A 111 0.31 0.68 3.00
C MET A 111 1.52 1.05 3.82
N ALA A 112 2.72 0.78 3.31
CA ALA A 112 3.97 1.14 3.97
C ALA A 112 5.02 1.54 2.93
N ASP A 113 6.17 2.02 3.41
CA ASP A 113 7.26 2.48 2.55
C ASP A 113 7.66 1.41 1.54
N MET A 114 7.80 1.81 0.27
CA MET A 114 8.19 0.90 -0.81
C MET A 114 9.60 0.33 -0.65
N ASP A 115 10.46 0.98 0.14
CA ASP A 115 11.83 0.53 0.40
C ASP A 115 11.89 -0.64 1.38
N ILE A 116 10.77 -0.96 2.06
CA ILE A 116 10.65 -2.17 2.88
C ILE A 116 10.69 -3.39 1.96
N ARG A 117 11.75 -4.19 2.11
CA ARG A 117 11.96 -5.42 1.32
C ARG A 117 11.25 -6.60 1.97
N ALA A 118 9.93 -6.58 1.94
CA ALA A 118 9.07 -7.64 2.43
C ALA A 118 8.09 -8.08 1.34
N ASP A 119 7.53 -9.29 1.52
CA ASP A 119 6.56 -9.89 0.60
C ASP A 119 5.14 -9.82 1.16
N PHE A 120 4.99 -9.90 2.49
CA PHE A 120 3.71 -9.82 3.20
C PHE A 120 3.90 -9.26 4.61
N CYS A 121 2.81 -9.04 5.33
CA CYS A 121 2.85 -8.68 6.73
C CYS A 121 1.89 -9.53 7.57
N LEU A 122 2.16 -9.58 8.87
CA LEU A 122 1.38 -10.26 9.89
C LEU A 122 1.07 -9.27 11.02
N ARG A 123 -0.06 -9.47 11.70
CA ARG A 123 -0.33 -8.79 12.97
C ARG A 123 0.25 -9.61 14.12
N ALA A 124 1.13 -9.02 14.90
CA ALA A 124 1.65 -9.64 16.12
C ALA A 124 0.52 -9.83 17.13
N LYS A 125 0.52 -10.98 17.82
CA LYS A 125 -0.44 -11.30 18.86
C LYS A 125 0.28 -11.74 20.14
N GLY A 126 -0.10 -11.13 21.26
CA GLY A 126 0.48 -11.41 22.56
C GLY A 126 1.80 -10.68 22.83
N ASP A 127 2.45 -11.04 23.93
CA ASP A 127 3.61 -10.35 24.49
C ASP A 127 4.93 -11.14 24.37
N SER A 128 4.95 -12.22 23.60
CA SER A 128 6.13 -13.10 23.51
C SER A 128 7.38 -12.44 22.90
N MET A 129 7.23 -11.32 22.20
CA MET A 129 8.31 -10.64 21.46
C MET A 129 8.60 -9.21 21.96
N VAL A 130 8.11 -8.83 23.14
CA VAL A 130 8.26 -7.47 23.68
C VAL A 130 9.72 -7.07 23.93
N GLY A 131 10.61 -8.02 24.23
CA GLY A 131 12.05 -7.75 24.34
C GLY A 131 12.69 -7.33 23.02
N ALA A 132 12.10 -7.70 21.89
CA ALA A 132 12.46 -7.22 20.56
C ALA A 132 11.67 -5.97 20.14
N ARG A 133 10.93 -5.32 21.06
CA ARG A 133 10.06 -4.17 20.85
C ARG A 133 8.86 -4.44 19.93
N ILE A 134 8.51 -5.71 19.70
CA ILE A 134 7.31 -6.09 18.96
C ILE A 134 6.22 -6.35 19.98
N ASN A 135 5.19 -5.52 19.97
CA ASN A 135 4.08 -5.55 20.92
C ASN A 135 2.82 -6.17 20.28
N ASP A 136 1.84 -6.47 21.13
CA ASP A 136 0.54 -6.93 20.67
C ASP A 136 -0.11 -5.89 19.74
N GLY A 137 -0.60 -6.35 18.59
CA GLY A 137 -1.22 -5.49 17.58
C GLY A 137 -0.26 -4.89 16.54
N ASP A 138 1.06 -4.95 16.75
CA ASP A 138 2.04 -4.45 15.79
C ASP A 138 1.94 -5.16 14.44
N ILE A 139 2.24 -4.43 13.37
CA ILE A 139 2.32 -5.00 12.03
C ILE A 139 3.77 -5.34 11.71
N VAL A 140 4.04 -6.62 11.49
CA VAL A 140 5.38 -7.14 11.20
C VAL A 140 5.49 -7.53 9.74
N PHE A 141 6.48 -6.99 9.04
CA PHE A 141 6.74 -7.22 7.62
C PHE A 141 7.72 -8.37 7.46
N ILE A 142 7.34 -9.34 6.64
CA ILE A 142 8.04 -10.60 6.47
C ILE A 142 8.58 -10.70 5.04
N ARG A 143 9.87 -10.98 4.91
CA ARG A 143 10.48 -11.41 3.67
C ARG A 143 10.40 -12.94 3.60
N GLN A 144 9.70 -13.44 2.60
CA GLN A 144 9.48 -14.89 2.43
C GLN A 144 10.79 -15.60 2.14
N MET A 145 11.14 -16.56 2.97
CA MET A 145 12.29 -17.43 2.79
C MET A 145 12.16 -18.69 3.65
N PRO A 146 12.60 -19.86 3.15
CA PRO A 146 12.43 -21.12 3.86
C PRO A 146 13.43 -21.32 5.01
N ILE A 147 14.51 -20.57 5.03
CA ILE A 147 15.58 -20.64 6.04
C ILE A 147 15.97 -19.22 6.42
N VAL A 148 16.23 -18.98 7.69
CA VAL A 148 16.74 -17.72 8.23
C VAL A 148 18.05 -17.96 8.98
N ASP A 149 18.87 -16.93 9.09
CA ASP A 149 20.12 -17.02 9.85
C ASP A 149 19.84 -17.13 11.35
N ASN A 150 20.78 -17.80 12.06
CA ASN A 150 20.66 -17.95 13.50
C ASN A 150 20.69 -16.61 14.21
N GLY A 151 19.72 -16.40 15.10
CA GLY A 151 19.53 -15.15 15.82
C GLY A 151 18.54 -14.19 15.14
N GLU A 152 18.05 -14.49 13.95
CA GLU A 152 17.03 -13.68 13.29
C GLU A 152 15.64 -13.96 13.85
N ILE A 153 14.75 -12.96 13.78
CA ILE A 153 13.34 -13.11 14.09
C ILE A 153 12.62 -13.58 12.84
N ALA A 154 11.83 -14.63 12.95
CA ALA A 154 11.08 -15.18 11.84
C ALA A 154 9.62 -15.41 12.20
N ALA A 155 8.78 -15.36 11.17
CA ALA A 155 7.44 -15.93 11.22
C ALA A 155 7.57 -17.43 11.00
N VAL A 156 7.04 -18.21 11.92
CA VAL A 156 7.07 -19.68 11.90
C VAL A 156 5.67 -20.22 12.12
N ILE A 157 5.34 -21.34 11.49
CA ILE A 157 4.13 -22.12 11.76
C ILE A 157 4.51 -23.26 12.70
N ILE A 158 3.77 -23.40 13.77
CA ILE A 158 3.85 -24.49 14.74
C ILE A 158 2.43 -25.00 14.95
N ASN A 159 2.15 -26.28 14.67
CA ASN A 159 0.83 -26.87 14.84
C ASN A 159 -0.29 -26.03 14.23
N ASP A 160 -0.09 -25.59 12.98
CA ASP A 160 -1.03 -24.78 12.19
C ASP A 160 -1.25 -23.33 12.67
N GLU A 161 -0.50 -22.86 13.66
CA GLU A 161 -0.54 -21.48 14.12
C GLU A 161 0.73 -20.71 13.72
N ALA A 162 0.56 -19.50 13.16
CA ALA A 162 1.68 -18.61 12.89
C ALA A 162 2.10 -17.85 14.15
N THR A 163 3.39 -17.81 14.42
CA THR A 163 3.99 -17.08 15.54
C THR A 163 5.31 -16.44 15.14
N LEU A 164 5.74 -15.44 15.92
CA LEU A 164 7.06 -14.83 15.78
C LEU A 164 7.99 -15.37 16.86
N LYS A 165 9.18 -15.80 16.47
CA LYS A 165 10.23 -16.25 17.39
C LYS A 165 11.59 -15.92 16.85
N ARG A 166 12.58 -15.83 17.74
CA ARG A 166 13.98 -15.82 17.33
C ARG A 166 14.43 -17.24 17.06
N VAL A 167 15.02 -17.47 15.90
CA VAL A 167 15.32 -18.79 15.34
C VAL A 167 16.78 -19.14 15.53
N TYR A 168 17.06 -20.36 15.99
CA TYR A 168 18.40 -20.96 16.00
C TYR A 168 18.30 -22.39 15.48
N TYR A 169 18.88 -22.64 14.30
CA TYR A 169 18.88 -23.95 13.66
C TYR A 169 20.28 -24.53 13.60
N TYR A 170 20.42 -25.78 14.03
CA TYR A 170 21.65 -26.55 14.07
C TYR A 170 21.47 -27.83 13.25
N PRO A 171 21.76 -27.79 11.92
CA PRO A 171 21.47 -28.91 11.02
C PRO A 171 22.21 -30.22 11.41
N GLU A 172 23.46 -30.10 11.89
CA GLU A 172 24.28 -31.25 12.31
C GLU A 172 23.71 -31.99 13.53
N LYS A 173 22.80 -31.36 14.27
CA LYS A 173 22.11 -31.93 15.44
C LYS A 173 20.63 -32.17 15.18
N ALA A 174 20.16 -31.91 13.95
CA ALA A 174 18.74 -31.89 13.60
C ALA A 174 17.92 -31.16 14.69
N LYS A 175 18.39 -29.98 15.14
CA LYS A 175 17.82 -29.23 16.27
C LYS A 175 17.44 -27.81 15.86
N LEU A 176 16.21 -27.42 16.20
CA LEU A 176 15.68 -26.08 16.05
C LEU A 176 15.27 -25.55 17.44
N ILE A 177 15.69 -24.32 17.73
CA ILE A 177 15.25 -23.59 18.92
C ILE A 177 14.49 -22.36 18.45
N LEU A 178 13.29 -22.18 18.96
CA LEU A 178 12.43 -21.02 18.75
C LEU A 178 12.29 -20.27 20.06
N SER A 179 13.06 -19.19 20.19
CA SER A 179 13.15 -18.43 21.43
C SER A 179 12.16 -17.24 21.41
N PRO A 180 11.30 -17.10 22.42
CA PRO A 180 10.59 -15.85 22.64
C PRO A 180 11.56 -14.76 23.10
N GLU A 181 11.21 -13.52 22.87
CA GLU A 181 11.90 -12.32 23.38
C GLU A 181 11.19 -11.75 24.61
N ASN A 182 10.67 -12.63 25.45
CA ASN A 182 10.06 -12.30 26.73
C ASN A 182 10.44 -13.38 27.74
N PRO A 183 11.15 -13.03 28.84
CA PRO A 183 11.60 -13.99 29.86
C PRO A 183 10.51 -14.79 30.58
N LYS A 184 9.23 -14.39 30.40
CA LYS A 184 8.09 -15.14 30.94
C LYS A 184 7.86 -16.48 30.26
N TYR A 185 8.41 -16.68 29.06
CA TYR A 185 8.15 -17.84 28.22
C TYR A 185 9.43 -18.64 27.99
N GLU A 186 9.32 -19.94 28.06
CA GLU A 186 10.41 -20.86 27.74
C GLU A 186 10.59 -21.00 26.22
N PRO A 187 11.83 -21.22 25.73
CA PRO A 187 12.07 -21.56 24.33
C PRO A 187 11.45 -22.91 23.95
N PHE A 188 10.91 -23.00 22.74
CA PHE A 188 10.55 -24.27 22.14
C PHE A 188 11.79 -24.93 21.53
N VAL A 189 11.96 -26.22 21.76
CA VAL A 189 13.07 -27.00 21.23
C VAL A 189 12.51 -28.19 20.47
N TYR A 190 12.83 -28.30 19.18
CA TYR A 190 12.43 -29.38 18.30
C TYR A 190 13.66 -30.18 17.85
N ILE A 191 13.60 -31.50 17.86
CA ILE A 191 14.72 -32.40 17.54
C ILE A 191 14.22 -33.54 16.64
N GLY A 192 15.01 -33.83 15.58
CA GLY A 192 14.72 -34.94 14.67
C GLY A 192 13.38 -34.82 13.95
N GLU A 193 12.50 -35.80 14.09
CA GLU A 193 11.19 -35.84 13.42
C GLU A 193 10.23 -34.72 13.86
N GLU A 194 10.44 -34.12 15.02
CA GLU A 194 9.63 -32.99 15.49
C GLU A 194 9.75 -31.75 14.61
N LEU A 195 10.83 -31.64 13.83
CA LEU A 195 11.07 -30.55 12.88
C LEU A 195 10.00 -30.50 11.77
N ASP A 196 9.39 -31.64 11.45
CA ASP A 196 8.36 -31.72 10.40
C ASP A 196 7.08 -30.96 10.78
N HIS A 197 6.88 -30.66 12.07
CA HIS A 197 5.76 -29.87 12.58
C HIS A 197 6.03 -28.37 12.58
N VAL A 198 7.22 -27.94 12.16
CA VAL A 198 7.62 -26.53 12.15
C VAL A 198 7.96 -26.07 10.73
N ARG A 199 7.36 -24.98 10.28
CA ARG A 199 7.67 -24.38 8.98
C ARG A 199 8.03 -22.91 9.14
N ILE A 200 9.19 -22.51 8.63
CA ILE A 200 9.59 -21.11 8.54
C ILE A 200 8.86 -20.48 7.34
N LEU A 201 8.16 -19.38 7.58
CA LEU A 201 7.51 -18.59 6.54
C LEU A 201 8.44 -17.53 5.96
N GLY A 202 9.28 -16.92 6.81
CA GLY A 202 10.22 -15.91 6.40
C GLY A 202 10.77 -15.09 7.57
N GLN A 203 11.73 -14.24 7.23
CA GLN A 203 12.41 -13.33 8.15
C GLN A 203 11.57 -12.08 8.41
N ALA A 204 11.44 -11.66 9.66
CA ALA A 204 10.90 -10.36 10.03
C ALA A 204 11.96 -9.28 9.72
N VAL A 205 11.63 -8.36 8.81
CA VAL A 205 12.58 -7.34 8.33
C VAL A 205 12.24 -5.94 8.81
N TYR A 206 10.99 -5.71 9.21
CA TYR A 206 10.51 -4.42 9.69
C TYR A 206 9.24 -4.60 10.51
N PHE A 207 8.93 -3.65 11.40
CA PHE A 207 7.62 -3.60 12.05
C PHE A 207 7.14 -2.16 12.23
N MET A 208 5.83 -1.99 12.35
CA MET A 208 5.16 -0.72 12.67
C MET A 208 4.35 -0.90 13.94
N SER A 209 4.52 0.01 14.89
CA SER A 209 3.73 0.13 16.11
C SER A 209 2.84 1.36 16.05
N ALA A 210 1.65 1.26 16.64
CA ALA A 210 0.86 2.43 16.98
C ALA A 210 1.46 3.11 18.23
N LEU A 211 1.32 4.44 18.31
CA LEU A 211 1.72 5.23 19.47
C LEU A 211 0.73 5.04 20.63
#